data_9ca1e4edbaaa43366c514a67bfa91449
#
_entry.id   9ca1e4edbaaa43366c514a67bfa91449
#
_cell.length_a   1.000
_cell.length_b   1.000
_cell.length_c   1.000
_cell.angle_alpha   90.00
_cell.angle_beta   90.00
_cell.angle_gamma   90.00
#
_symmetry.space_group_name_H-M   'P 1'
#
loop_
_entity.id
_entity.type
_entity.pdbx_description
1 polymer ?
#
loop_
_entity_poly.entity_id
_entity_poly.type
_entity_poly.pdbx_seq_one_letter_code
_entity_poly.pdbx_strand_id
1 'polypeptide(L)'
;MQRTIIGIALGLVFVAAIACSGGSDSPNGAAAQPTSTPPAARATQPAIAPELQSTHDPSASSGDTGPKQGGVFNTLWSDPPTLDPHLVTDGTSYGIVIEVFSGLVKLGANPSNPFEPDLAESWSVLEDGTVYEFKLRNGIVFSNGDPVTAQDFKWSFERAANPDTASTVAEEFLGDIVGIKDIVDGKTTIAKGIEVVDERTLRLTIDAPKAYFIAKLTYPTAFVLNRNNVESLGRNWVDEPVSTGPFTLKEYRIGQRIRLARNDAYWGRSAYLDEVVFNLAGGVAMAMYENDEIDVTGVGLADLERVQDPTEELNKDLVEVPPNFAVSYVGFNINKAPFDDSAFRQALNHAVDKQLIADQVFSNLVKPAYGIIPPGFPGFSSEIKGLEFDPELAKDLLAQSAYADPSSRP
;
A
#
# COMPACT_ATOMS: atom_id res chain seq x y z
N MET A 1 8.61 6.87 -30.67
CA MET A 1 8.14 6.30 -29.41
C MET A 1 7.04 7.21 -28.92
N GLN A 2 5.84 6.71 -28.77
CA GLN A 2 4.77 7.50 -28.20
C GLN A 2 4.96 7.45 -26.69
N ARG A 3 5.20 8.59 -26.08
CA ARG A 3 5.40 8.76 -24.63
C ARG A 3 4.08 9.03 -24.00
N THR A 4 3.92 8.63 -22.76
CA THR A 4 2.67 8.76 -22.01
C THR A 4 2.94 9.56 -20.76
N ILE A 5 2.23 10.69 -20.59
CA ILE A 5 2.20 11.42 -19.35
C ILE A 5 1.09 10.81 -18.49
N ILE A 6 1.46 10.20 -17.38
CA ILE A 6 0.50 9.67 -16.41
C ILE A 6 0.32 10.72 -15.32
N GLY A 7 -0.86 11.31 -15.26
CA GLY A 7 -1.24 12.18 -14.14
C GLY A 7 -1.45 11.35 -12.88
N ILE A 8 -0.37 11.00 -12.18
CA ILE A 8 -0.44 10.36 -10.86
C ILE A 8 -0.52 11.49 -9.83
N ALA A 9 -1.68 11.66 -9.23
CA ALA A 9 -1.78 12.43 -8.00
C ALA A 9 -1.10 11.61 -6.90
N LEU A 10 0.19 11.85 -6.69
CA LEU A 10 0.99 11.21 -5.64
C LEU A 10 0.53 11.76 -4.29
N GLY A 11 -0.37 11.03 -3.62
CA GLY A 11 -0.67 11.26 -2.22
C GLY A 11 0.52 10.84 -1.38
N LEU A 12 1.35 11.81 -0.97
CA LEU A 12 2.40 11.59 0.04
C LEU A 12 1.72 11.24 1.37
N VAL A 13 1.73 9.97 1.72
CA VAL A 13 1.37 9.50 3.06
C VAL A 13 2.61 9.61 3.93
N PHE A 14 2.75 10.70 4.68
CA PHE A 14 3.69 10.77 5.80
C PHE A 14 3.03 10.11 7.02
N VAL A 15 3.39 8.88 7.32
CA VAL A 15 3.14 8.26 8.62
C VAL A 15 4.38 8.46 9.48
N ALA A 16 4.38 9.48 10.33
CA ALA A 16 5.36 9.61 11.38
C ALA A 16 4.89 8.78 12.60
N ALA A 17 5.37 7.56 12.71
CA ALA A 17 5.21 6.76 13.93
C ALA A 17 6.31 7.14 14.91
N ILE A 18 5.97 7.85 15.99
CA ILE A 18 6.84 8.01 17.15
C ILE A 18 6.42 6.96 18.17
N ALA A 19 7.25 5.95 18.33
CA ALA A 19 7.14 4.99 19.42
C ALA A 19 7.59 5.64 20.75
N CYS A 20 6.75 5.54 21.78
CA CYS A 20 7.17 5.69 23.17
C CYS A 20 6.61 4.53 23.98
N SER A 21 7.52 3.73 24.49
CA SER A 21 7.32 2.68 25.49
C SER A 21 7.00 3.26 26.88
N GLY A 22 6.20 2.53 27.65
CA GLY A 22 6.32 2.62 29.11
C GLY A 22 5.04 2.50 29.92
N GLY A 23 4.92 1.38 30.70
CA GLY A 23 4.45 1.40 32.08
C GLY A 23 3.00 1.04 32.35
N SER A 24 2.86 -0.18 32.81
CA SER A 24 1.80 -0.79 33.62
C SER A 24 1.09 0.14 34.62
N ASP A 25 -0.22 -0.03 34.79
CA ASP A 25 -0.87 -0.51 36.03
C ASP A 25 -2.42 -0.51 35.85
N SER A 26 -3.01 -1.66 36.15
CA SER A 26 -4.46 -1.81 36.42
C SER A 26 -4.76 -1.45 37.88
N PRO A 27 -6.03 -1.11 38.27
CA PRO A 27 -6.90 -2.20 38.67
C PRO A 27 -8.42 -2.02 38.46
N ASN A 28 -9.07 -3.19 38.33
CA ASN A 28 -10.39 -3.59 38.82
C ASN A 28 -11.65 -2.74 38.65
N GLY A 29 -12.68 -3.40 38.09
CA GLY A 29 -13.99 -3.35 38.68
C GLY A 29 -15.20 -3.44 37.77
N ALA A 30 -15.91 -4.54 37.90
CA ALA A 30 -17.35 -4.73 37.73
C ALA A 30 -17.90 -5.17 36.36
N ALA A 31 -18.35 -6.42 36.39
CA ALA A 31 -19.17 -7.13 35.42
C ALA A 31 -20.57 -6.51 35.24
N ALA A 32 -21.03 -6.47 33.98
CA ALA A 32 -22.44 -6.40 33.64
C ALA A 32 -22.76 -7.51 32.64
N GLN A 33 -23.79 -8.30 32.93
CA GLN A 33 -24.26 -9.44 32.14
C GLN A 33 -25.05 -9.02 30.89
N PRO A 34 -25.24 -9.94 29.93
CA PRO A 34 -25.63 -9.62 28.56
C PRO A 34 -27.15 -9.56 28.38
N THR A 35 -27.60 -8.62 27.58
CA THR A 35 -28.96 -8.58 27.05
C THR A 35 -28.98 -9.10 25.62
N SER A 36 -29.97 -9.94 25.39
CA SER A 36 -30.39 -10.67 24.19
C SER A 36 -30.19 -10.03 22.83
N THR A 37 -29.66 -10.85 21.91
CA THR A 37 -29.53 -10.67 20.47
C THR A 37 -30.88 -10.67 19.75
N PRO A 38 -31.16 -9.73 18.84
CA PRO A 38 -32.20 -9.87 17.82
C PRO A 38 -31.72 -10.72 16.62
N PRO A 39 -32.60 -11.36 15.88
CA PRO A 39 -32.24 -12.28 14.81
C PRO A 39 -31.68 -11.57 13.58
N ALA A 40 -30.71 -12.22 12.94
CA ALA A 40 -30.02 -11.77 11.73
C ALA A 40 -30.98 -11.42 10.60
N ALA A 41 -30.93 -10.18 10.17
CA ALA A 41 -31.54 -9.73 8.91
C ALA A 41 -30.69 -10.24 7.74
N ARG A 42 -31.37 -10.95 6.83
CA ARG A 42 -30.85 -11.47 5.56
C ARG A 42 -30.33 -10.29 4.72
N ALA A 43 -29.03 -10.24 4.48
CA ALA A 43 -28.42 -9.24 3.63
C ALA A 43 -28.95 -9.39 2.18
N THR A 44 -29.69 -8.39 1.73
CA THR A 44 -29.98 -8.17 0.31
C THR A 44 -28.73 -7.58 -0.35
N GLN A 45 -28.30 -8.20 -1.45
CA GLN A 45 -27.20 -7.69 -2.28
C GLN A 45 -27.48 -6.24 -2.68
N PRO A 46 -26.49 -5.32 -2.58
CA PRO A 46 -26.63 -3.99 -3.14
C PRO A 46 -26.60 -4.06 -4.67
N ALA A 47 -27.44 -3.25 -5.30
CA ALA A 47 -27.57 -3.11 -6.74
C ALA A 47 -26.22 -2.72 -7.36
N ILE A 48 -25.91 -3.36 -8.48
CA ILE A 48 -24.75 -3.15 -9.35
C ILE A 48 -24.72 -1.68 -9.78
N ALA A 49 -23.61 -1.00 -9.49
CA ALA A 49 -23.33 0.33 -10.04
C ALA A 49 -23.20 0.25 -11.58
N PRO A 50 -23.58 1.30 -12.32
CA PRO A 50 -23.53 1.26 -13.78
C PRO A 50 -22.08 1.10 -14.26
N GLU A 51 -21.92 0.16 -15.17
CA GLU A 51 -20.72 -0.14 -15.92
C GLU A 51 -20.22 1.12 -16.63
N LEU A 52 -19.05 1.62 -16.25
CA LEU A 52 -18.32 2.64 -17.01
C LEU A 52 -17.87 1.97 -18.31
N GLN A 53 -18.66 2.12 -19.36
CA GLN A 53 -18.26 1.75 -20.71
C GLN A 53 -17.10 2.66 -21.12
N SER A 54 -15.92 2.08 -21.20
CA SER A 54 -14.78 2.67 -21.91
C SER A 54 -15.17 2.84 -23.37
N THR A 55 -15.45 4.07 -23.79
CA THR A 55 -15.59 4.41 -25.21
C THR A 55 -14.21 4.54 -25.83
N HIS A 56 -13.56 3.41 -26.03
CA HIS A 56 -12.40 3.35 -26.91
C HIS A 56 -12.89 2.96 -28.30
N ASP A 57 -12.86 3.91 -29.25
CA ASP A 57 -13.19 3.71 -30.65
C ASP A 57 -12.08 2.85 -31.31
N PRO A 58 -12.37 1.64 -31.85
CA PRO A 58 -11.35 0.76 -32.41
C PRO A 58 -11.01 1.09 -33.87
N SER A 59 -11.25 2.30 -34.37
CA SER A 59 -11.01 2.64 -35.79
C SER A 59 -9.78 3.50 -36.07
N ALA A 60 -8.69 3.35 -35.32
CA ALA A 60 -7.39 3.94 -35.66
C ALA A 60 -6.42 2.87 -36.17
N SER A 61 -6.21 2.91 -37.47
CA SER A 61 -5.15 2.32 -38.32
C SER A 61 -4.40 1.06 -37.85
N SER A 62 -4.45 0.04 -38.70
CA SER A 62 -3.70 -1.22 -38.68
C SER A 62 -2.17 -1.03 -38.80
N GLY A 63 -1.53 -0.65 -37.69
CA GLY A 63 -0.12 -0.87 -37.43
C GLY A 63 -0.01 -1.83 -36.25
N ASP A 64 1.02 -2.64 -36.16
CA ASP A 64 1.28 -3.61 -35.09
C ASP A 64 1.11 -2.94 -33.71
N THR A 65 -0.08 -3.12 -33.10
CA THR A 65 -0.50 -2.40 -31.88
C THR A 65 -0.21 -3.19 -30.59
N GLY A 66 0.56 -4.27 -30.72
CA GLY A 66 1.02 -5.05 -29.57
C GLY A 66 2.09 -4.32 -28.74
N PRO A 67 2.21 -4.63 -27.43
CA PRO A 67 3.30 -4.10 -26.61
C PRO A 67 4.66 -4.46 -27.23
N LYS A 68 5.55 -3.47 -27.33
CA LYS A 68 6.90 -3.68 -27.86
C LYS A 68 7.76 -4.41 -26.84
N GLN A 69 8.57 -5.35 -27.33
CA GLN A 69 9.55 -6.08 -26.53
C GLN A 69 10.86 -5.28 -26.43
N GLY A 70 11.48 -5.34 -25.24
CA GLY A 70 12.79 -4.74 -25.01
C GLY A 70 12.73 -3.29 -24.55
N GLY A 71 13.90 -2.72 -24.33
CA GLY A 71 14.08 -1.34 -23.91
C GLY A 71 14.19 -1.15 -22.41
N VAL A 72 14.59 0.07 -22.05
CA VAL A 72 14.75 0.53 -20.66
C VAL A 72 13.66 1.54 -20.36
N PHE A 73 13.01 1.39 -19.20
CA PHE A 73 12.05 2.35 -18.68
C PHE A 73 12.69 3.16 -17.55
N ASN A 74 12.75 4.47 -17.72
CA ASN A 74 13.36 5.40 -16.77
C ASN A 74 12.28 6.19 -16.03
N THR A 75 12.38 6.28 -14.71
CA THR A 75 11.47 7.09 -13.90
C THR A 75 12.22 7.80 -12.79
N LEU A 76 11.68 8.95 -12.34
CA LEU A 76 12.15 9.63 -11.14
C LEU A 76 11.51 8.95 -9.92
N TRP A 77 12.32 8.67 -8.90
CA TRP A 77 11.88 8.04 -7.66
C TRP A 77 12.60 8.64 -6.46
N SER A 78 12.16 8.30 -5.26
CA SER A 78 12.87 8.63 -4.02
C SER A 78 13.61 7.41 -3.49
N ASP A 79 14.68 7.62 -2.73
CA ASP A 79 15.36 6.51 -2.05
C ASP A 79 14.39 5.73 -1.16
N PRO A 80 14.27 4.41 -1.35
CA PRO A 80 13.43 3.59 -0.50
C PRO A 80 14.08 3.42 0.89
N PRO A 81 13.34 3.60 1.99
CA PRO A 81 13.82 3.27 3.33
C PRO A 81 14.30 1.84 3.49
N THR A 82 13.75 0.90 2.72
CA THR A 82 14.12 -0.50 2.74
C THR A 82 13.79 -1.21 1.42
N LEU A 83 14.56 -2.27 1.11
CA LEU A 83 14.20 -3.26 0.09
C LEU A 83 13.83 -4.63 0.70
N ASP A 84 13.84 -4.75 2.03
CA ASP A 84 13.32 -5.95 2.72
C ASP A 84 11.79 -5.89 2.75
N PRO A 85 11.07 -6.81 2.07
CA PRO A 85 9.61 -6.79 2.01
C PRO A 85 8.95 -6.89 3.39
N HIS A 86 9.59 -7.54 4.37
CA HIS A 86 9.05 -7.67 5.71
C HIS A 86 9.14 -6.38 6.55
N LEU A 87 9.85 -5.35 6.06
CA LEU A 87 10.04 -4.06 6.72
C LEU A 87 9.32 -2.90 6.01
N VAL A 88 8.65 -3.17 4.89
CA VAL A 88 7.97 -2.14 4.09
C VAL A 88 6.82 -1.50 4.87
N THR A 89 6.86 -0.17 4.99
CA THR A 89 5.80 0.64 5.64
C THR A 89 5.42 1.87 4.82
N ASP A 90 6.04 2.06 3.66
CA ASP A 90 5.92 3.25 2.82
C ASP A 90 5.75 2.90 1.34
N GLY A 91 5.18 3.86 0.58
CA GLY A 91 4.91 3.67 -0.84
C GLY A 91 6.15 3.62 -1.72
N THR A 92 7.27 4.24 -1.28
CA THR A 92 8.51 4.30 -2.05
C THR A 92 9.18 2.93 -2.09
N SER A 93 9.32 2.29 -0.92
CA SER A 93 9.79 0.90 -0.80
C SER A 93 8.85 -0.07 -1.48
N TYR A 94 7.53 0.08 -1.26
CA TYR A 94 6.48 -0.78 -1.84
C TYR A 94 6.60 -0.86 -3.36
N GLY A 95 6.70 0.30 -4.05
CA GLY A 95 6.73 0.34 -5.52
C GLY A 95 7.91 -0.39 -6.17
N ILE A 96 9.00 -0.62 -5.43
CA ILE A 96 10.16 -1.38 -5.92
C ILE A 96 10.04 -2.85 -5.50
N VAL A 97 9.65 -3.09 -4.25
CA VAL A 97 9.59 -4.44 -3.66
C VAL A 97 8.60 -5.35 -4.38
N ILE A 98 7.44 -4.83 -4.82
CA ILE A 98 6.45 -5.61 -5.59
C ILE A 98 6.91 -6.04 -6.97
N GLU A 99 7.92 -5.38 -7.54
CA GLU A 99 8.51 -5.78 -8.82
C GLU A 99 9.57 -6.89 -8.65
N VAL A 100 10.14 -7.01 -7.45
CA VAL A 100 11.24 -7.94 -7.15
C VAL A 100 10.76 -9.21 -6.46
N PHE A 101 9.72 -9.12 -5.65
CA PHE A 101 9.21 -10.24 -4.84
C PHE A 101 7.72 -10.49 -5.09
N SER A 102 7.27 -11.69 -4.76
CA SER A 102 5.90 -12.15 -4.90
C SER A 102 5.40 -12.82 -3.63
N GLY A 103 4.06 -12.86 -3.48
CA GLY A 103 3.37 -13.54 -2.40
C GLY A 103 2.54 -14.73 -2.86
N LEU A 104 1.68 -15.23 -1.97
CA LEU A 104 0.69 -16.26 -2.33
C LEU A 104 -0.34 -15.71 -3.30
N VAL A 105 -0.78 -14.49 -3.06
CA VAL A 105 -1.81 -13.75 -3.81
C VAL A 105 -1.35 -12.33 -4.07
N LYS A 106 -1.92 -11.70 -5.08
CA LYS A 106 -1.66 -10.30 -5.45
C LYS A 106 -2.95 -9.53 -5.67
N LEU A 107 -2.85 -8.21 -5.71
CA LEU A 107 -3.96 -7.37 -6.15
C LEU A 107 -4.16 -7.50 -7.67
N GLY A 108 -5.39 -7.73 -8.08
CA GLY A 108 -5.81 -7.79 -9.47
C GLY A 108 -6.40 -6.46 -9.96
N ALA A 109 -6.47 -6.33 -11.28
CA ALA A 109 -7.04 -5.14 -11.91
C ALA A 109 -8.57 -5.07 -11.86
N ASN A 110 -9.26 -6.16 -11.52
CA ASN A 110 -10.72 -6.21 -11.47
C ASN A 110 -11.26 -5.84 -10.08
N PRO A 111 -11.92 -4.68 -9.90
CA PRO A 111 -12.45 -4.26 -8.60
C PRO A 111 -13.49 -5.23 -8.00
N SER A 112 -14.20 -5.99 -8.85
CA SER A 112 -15.19 -6.99 -8.39
C SER A 112 -14.55 -8.29 -7.91
N ASN A 113 -13.29 -8.55 -8.28
CA ASN A 113 -12.46 -9.65 -7.78
C ASN A 113 -11.04 -9.12 -7.59
N PRO A 114 -10.79 -8.39 -6.50
CA PRO A 114 -9.54 -7.64 -6.34
C PRO A 114 -8.33 -8.51 -5.99
N PHE A 115 -8.53 -9.81 -5.73
CA PHE A 115 -7.44 -10.72 -5.35
C PHE A 115 -7.25 -11.80 -6.42
N GLU A 116 -6.03 -11.88 -6.94
CA GLU A 116 -5.64 -12.85 -7.95
C GLU A 116 -4.60 -13.83 -7.40
N PRO A 117 -4.60 -15.08 -7.89
CA PRO A 117 -3.51 -16.01 -7.67
C PRO A 117 -2.16 -15.42 -8.11
N ASP A 118 -1.12 -15.54 -7.24
CA ASP A 118 0.26 -15.20 -7.58
C ASP A 118 1.12 -16.49 -7.55
N LEU A 119 2.01 -16.69 -6.60
CA LEU A 119 2.76 -17.94 -6.46
C LEU A 119 1.88 -19.13 -6.08
N ALA A 120 0.76 -18.90 -5.39
CA ALA A 120 -0.31 -19.89 -5.31
C ALA A 120 -1.10 -19.90 -6.63
N GLU A 121 -1.41 -21.08 -7.19
CA GLU A 121 -2.31 -21.23 -8.33
C GLU A 121 -3.78 -21.14 -7.92
N SER A 122 -4.08 -21.45 -6.66
CA SER A 122 -5.43 -21.42 -6.07
C SER A 122 -5.37 -21.45 -4.56
N TRP A 123 -6.48 -21.10 -3.94
CA TRP A 123 -6.72 -21.32 -2.51
C TRP A 123 -8.16 -21.72 -2.26
N SER A 124 -8.39 -22.38 -1.12
CA SER A 124 -9.70 -22.71 -0.60
C SER A 124 -9.83 -22.29 0.86
N VAL A 125 -11.06 -21.98 1.26
CA VAL A 125 -11.39 -21.60 2.63
C VAL A 125 -12.18 -22.74 3.26
N LEU A 126 -11.71 -23.25 4.38
CA LEU A 126 -12.23 -24.42 5.08
C LEU A 126 -12.62 -24.02 6.52
N GLU A 127 -13.27 -24.96 7.22
CA GLU A 127 -13.56 -24.85 8.66
C GLU A 127 -14.22 -23.51 9.05
N ASP A 128 -15.36 -23.21 8.43
CA ASP A 128 -16.16 -22.00 8.71
C ASP A 128 -15.37 -20.69 8.55
N GLY A 129 -14.37 -20.69 7.68
CA GLY A 129 -13.60 -19.48 7.35
C GLY A 129 -12.35 -19.24 8.20
N THR A 130 -11.93 -20.22 8.99
CA THR A 130 -10.72 -20.10 9.82
C THR A 130 -9.49 -20.77 9.23
N VAL A 131 -9.64 -21.63 8.22
CA VAL A 131 -8.52 -22.33 7.59
C VAL A 131 -8.46 -22.02 6.11
N TYR A 132 -7.30 -21.60 5.65
CA TYR A 132 -7.00 -21.29 4.25
C TYR A 132 -5.94 -22.26 3.76
N GLU A 133 -6.26 -23.04 2.71
CA GLU A 133 -5.31 -23.94 2.08
C GLU A 133 -4.91 -23.39 0.71
N PHE A 134 -3.60 -23.14 0.52
CA PHE A 134 -3.01 -22.62 -0.70
C PHE A 134 -2.26 -23.73 -1.43
N LYS A 135 -2.52 -23.81 -2.74
CA LYS A 135 -1.77 -24.66 -3.67
C LYS A 135 -0.75 -23.82 -4.43
N LEU A 136 0.53 -24.07 -4.24
CA LEU A 136 1.57 -23.41 -5.02
C LEU A 136 1.60 -23.93 -6.45
N ARG A 137 1.96 -23.06 -7.40
CA ARG A 137 2.15 -23.42 -8.81
C ARG A 137 3.23 -24.48 -8.96
N ASN A 138 3.12 -25.31 -9.97
CA ASN A 138 4.16 -26.27 -10.28
C ASN A 138 5.35 -25.59 -10.95
N GLY A 139 6.58 -25.95 -10.54
CA GLY A 139 7.81 -25.51 -11.19
C GLY A 139 8.16 -24.03 -10.98
N ILE A 140 7.58 -23.35 -9.98
CA ILE A 140 8.02 -22.02 -9.59
C ILE A 140 9.41 -22.07 -8.96
N VAL A 141 10.26 -21.13 -9.36
CA VAL A 141 11.62 -21.03 -8.86
C VAL A 141 11.95 -19.59 -8.46
N PHE A 142 12.89 -19.44 -7.58
CA PHE A 142 13.58 -18.18 -7.34
C PHE A 142 14.49 -17.83 -8.54
N SER A 143 14.93 -16.58 -8.63
CA SER A 143 15.79 -16.08 -9.72
C SER A 143 17.16 -16.79 -9.84
N ASN A 144 17.60 -17.48 -8.80
CA ASN A 144 18.79 -18.31 -8.80
C ASN A 144 18.54 -19.78 -9.21
N GLY A 145 17.28 -20.14 -9.50
CA GLY A 145 16.85 -21.48 -9.90
C GLY A 145 16.45 -22.42 -8.75
N ASP A 146 16.58 -22.00 -7.50
CA ASP A 146 16.09 -22.79 -6.36
C ASP A 146 14.55 -22.91 -6.43
N PRO A 147 13.97 -24.07 -6.09
CA PRO A 147 12.52 -24.23 -6.06
C PRO A 147 11.89 -23.38 -4.94
N VAL A 148 10.72 -22.78 -5.21
CA VAL A 148 9.89 -22.13 -4.19
C VAL A 148 8.93 -23.16 -3.62
N THR A 149 8.93 -23.33 -2.30
CA THR A 149 8.16 -24.35 -1.58
C THR A 149 7.26 -23.74 -0.50
N ALA A 150 6.31 -24.53 0.00
CA ALA A 150 5.50 -24.16 1.15
C ALA A 150 6.36 -23.94 2.44
N GLN A 151 7.52 -24.59 2.53
CA GLN A 151 8.46 -24.38 3.63
C GLN A 151 9.10 -23.00 3.60
N ASP A 152 9.34 -22.43 2.40
CA ASP A 152 9.89 -21.07 2.26
C ASP A 152 8.88 -20.04 2.73
N PHE A 153 7.60 -20.21 2.43
CA PHE A 153 6.53 -19.35 2.96
C PHE A 153 6.44 -19.43 4.49
N LYS A 154 6.44 -20.64 5.04
CA LYS A 154 6.45 -20.83 6.49
C LYS A 154 7.60 -20.07 7.14
N TRP A 155 8.80 -20.29 6.65
CA TRP A 155 10.00 -19.61 7.17
C TRP A 155 9.91 -18.09 7.01
N SER A 156 9.41 -17.60 5.85
CA SER A 156 9.29 -16.17 5.58
C SER A 156 8.31 -15.48 6.54
N PHE A 157 7.17 -16.09 6.83
CA PHE A 157 6.18 -15.53 7.77
C PHE A 157 6.71 -15.55 9.21
N GLU A 158 7.37 -16.65 9.61
CA GLU A 158 8.02 -16.74 10.92
C GLU A 158 9.17 -15.74 11.05
N ARG A 159 9.96 -15.52 9.98
CA ARG A 159 10.99 -14.46 9.94
C ARG A 159 10.37 -13.07 10.06
N ALA A 160 9.31 -12.76 9.30
CA ALA A 160 8.65 -11.45 9.38
C ALA A 160 8.21 -11.13 10.82
N ALA A 161 7.70 -12.13 11.55
CA ALA A 161 7.23 -11.99 12.92
C ALA A 161 8.36 -12.02 13.97
N ASN A 162 9.57 -12.49 13.61
CA ASN A 162 10.68 -12.61 14.56
C ASN A 162 11.13 -11.22 15.04
N PRO A 163 11.26 -10.98 16.36
CA PRO A 163 11.76 -9.70 16.90
C PRO A 163 13.11 -9.25 16.31
N ASP A 164 13.99 -10.18 15.94
CA ASP A 164 15.29 -9.86 15.31
C ASP A 164 15.15 -9.22 13.92
N THR A 165 14.03 -9.43 13.23
CA THR A 165 13.68 -8.76 11.96
C THR A 165 13.26 -7.31 12.19
N ALA A 166 12.78 -6.98 13.37
CA ALA A 166 12.31 -5.65 13.76
C ALA A 166 11.19 -5.09 12.87
N SER A 167 10.34 -5.95 12.30
CA SER A 167 9.17 -5.54 11.53
C SER A 167 8.13 -4.87 12.44
N THR A 168 7.75 -3.65 12.11
CA THR A 168 6.71 -2.91 12.84
C THR A 168 5.30 -3.24 12.37
N VAL A 169 5.17 -4.01 11.28
CA VAL A 169 3.89 -4.31 10.62
C VAL A 169 3.55 -5.81 10.57
N ALA A 170 4.47 -6.68 11.02
CA ALA A 170 4.24 -8.12 10.97
C ALA A 170 3.00 -8.56 11.75
N GLU A 171 2.74 -7.99 12.94
CA GLU A 171 1.54 -8.28 13.71
C GLU A 171 0.27 -7.80 13.00
N GLU A 172 0.31 -6.66 12.34
CA GLU A 172 -0.84 -6.13 11.60
C GLU A 172 -1.23 -7.04 10.43
N PHE A 173 -0.26 -7.46 9.61
CA PHE A 173 -0.54 -8.23 8.39
C PHE A 173 -0.64 -9.73 8.61
N LEU A 174 0.17 -10.29 9.50
CA LEU A 174 0.25 -11.75 9.74
C LEU A 174 -0.33 -12.19 11.09
N GLY A 175 -0.60 -11.25 12.01
CA GLY A 175 -0.99 -11.56 13.39
C GLY A 175 -2.34 -12.25 13.55
N ASP A 176 -3.15 -12.34 12.49
CA ASP A 176 -4.37 -13.16 12.47
C ASP A 176 -4.05 -14.67 12.42
N ILE A 177 -2.87 -15.06 11.93
CA ILE A 177 -2.41 -16.45 11.88
C ILE A 177 -2.05 -16.91 13.30
N VAL A 178 -2.61 -18.04 13.71
CA VAL A 178 -2.39 -18.60 15.07
C VAL A 178 -0.92 -18.81 15.35
N GLY A 179 -0.43 -18.19 16.40
CA GLY A 179 0.95 -18.28 16.87
C GLY A 179 1.90 -17.20 16.35
N ILE A 180 1.51 -16.37 15.39
CA ILE A 180 2.34 -15.24 14.92
C ILE A 180 2.54 -14.22 16.04
N LYS A 181 1.51 -13.86 16.80
CA LYS A 181 1.64 -12.94 17.95
C LYS A 181 2.60 -13.48 19.03
N ASP A 182 2.61 -14.79 19.24
CA ASP A 182 3.55 -15.40 20.18
C ASP A 182 5.01 -15.29 19.69
N ILE A 183 5.25 -15.29 18.37
CA ILE A 183 6.57 -15.02 17.81
C ILE A 183 6.94 -13.54 18.00
N VAL A 184 6.05 -12.60 17.67
CA VAL A 184 6.25 -11.16 17.86
C VAL A 184 6.59 -10.83 19.32
N ASP A 185 5.92 -11.50 20.25
CA ASP A 185 6.19 -11.38 21.71
C ASP A 185 7.48 -12.09 22.16
N GLY A 186 8.21 -12.78 21.29
CA GLY A 186 9.41 -13.52 21.61
C GLY A 186 9.20 -14.81 22.44
N LYS A 187 7.95 -15.31 22.52
CA LYS A 187 7.60 -16.52 23.30
C LYS A 187 7.95 -17.81 22.57
N THR A 188 8.01 -17.79 21.26
CA THR A 188 8.31 -18.92 20.38
C THR A 188 8.92 -18.41 19.06
N THR A 189 9.47 -19.33 18.27
CA THR A 189 9.94 -19.05 16.90
C THR A 189 9.08 -19.75 15.84
N ILE A 190 8.03 -20.46 16.27
CA ILE A 190 7.20 -21.30 15.39
C ILE A 190 5.74 -20.90 15.52
N ALA A 191 5.10 -20.60 14.40
CA ALA A 191 3.66 -20.34 14.32
C ALA A 191 2.89 -21.64 14.14
N LYS A 192 2.03 -21.99 15.11
CA LYS A 192 1.22 -23.22 15.09
C LYS A 192 0.19 -23.25 13.96
N GLY A 193 -0.27 -22.06 13.53
CA GLY A 193 -1.24 -21.91 12.47
C GLY A 193 -0.64 -21.99 11.07
N ILE A 194 0.66 -22.26 10.91
CA ILE A 194 1.30 -22.43 9.60
C ILE A 194 1.74 -23.89 9.45
N GLU A 195 0.98 -24.64 8.66
CA GLU A 195 1.22 -26.04 8.36
C GLU A 195 1.73 -26.23 6.92
N VAL A 196 2.86 -26.88 6.76
CA VAL A 196 3.36 -27.38 5.48
C VAL A 196 2.80 -28.78 5.30
N VAL A 197 1.74 -28.90 4.48
CA VAL A 197 1.08 -30.19 4.21
C VAL A 197 1.93 -31.04 3.29
N ASP A 198 2.48 -30.43 2.26
CA ASP A 198 3.48 -30.97 1.32
C ASP A 198 4.29 -29.82 0.73
N GLU A 199 5.25 -30.11 -0.18
CA GLU A 199 6.13 -29.08 -0.77
C GLU A 199 5.36 -27.94 -1.47
N ARG A 200 4.13 -28.19 -1.92
CA ARG A 200 3.30 -27.24 -2.67
C ARG A 200 2.00 -26.87 -1.97
N THR A 201 1.73 -27.40 -0.80
CA THR A 201 0.49 -27.14 -0.07
C THR A 201 0.80 -26.49 1.27
N LEU A 202 0.40 -25.23 1.41
CA LEU A 202 0.49 -24.46 2.65
C LEU A 202 -0.90 -24.26 3.23
N ARG A 203 -1.06 -24.56 4.52
CA ARG A 203 -2.30 -24.30 5.25
C ARG A 203 -2.06 -23.25 6.32
N LEU A 204 -2.92 -22.23 6.33
CA LEU A 204 -2.92 -21.16 7.31
C LEU A 204 -4.20 -21.21 8.13
N THR A 205 -4.05 -21.31 9.46
CA THR A 205 -5.15 -21.25 10.43
C THR A 205 -5.14 -19.90 11.10
N ILE A 206 -6.27 -19.19 11.06
CA ILE A 206 -6.45 -17.88 11.70
C ILE A 206 -7.32 -17.99 12.96
N ASP A 207 -7.20 -17.01 13.85
CA ASP A 207 -7.85 -16.97 15.16
C ASP A 207 -9.37 -16.84 15.11
N ALA A 208 -9.93 -16.27 14.04
CA ALA A 208 -11.37 -16.15 13.78
C ALA A 208 -11.63 -15.90 12.28
N PRO A 209 -12.83 -16.16 11.74
CA PRO A 209 -13.18 -15.84 10.36
C PRO A 209 -13.06 -14.35 10.08
N LYS A 210 -12.26 -13.98 9.06
CA LYS A 210 -11.98 -12.57 8.70
C LYS A 210 -12.04 -12.39 7.19
N ALA A 211 -13.04 -11.66 6.72
CA ALA A 211 -13.26 -11.43 5.29
C ALA A 211 -12.07 -10.69 4.61
N TYR A 212 -11.28 -9.94 5.38
CA TYR A 212 -10.13 -9.18 4.90
C TYR A 212 -8.80 -9.96 4.94
N PHE A 213 -8.77 -11.20 5.42
CA PHE A 213 -7.50 -11.93 5.61
C PHE A 213 -6.70 -12.08 4.31
N ILE A 214 -7.37 -12.43 3.19
CA ILE A 214 -6.70 -12.53 1.88
C ILE A 214 -6.10 -11.18 1.46
N ALA A 215 -6.76 -10.06 1.75
CA ALA A 215 -6.21 -8.74 1.46
C ALA A 215 -4.88 -8.49 2.15
N LYS A 216 -4.73 -8.92 3.40
CA LYS A 216 -3.47 -8.77 4.15
C LYS A 216 -2.31 -9.53 3.50
N LEU A 217 -2.59 -10.67 2.88
CA LEU A 217 -1.57 -11.50 2.21
C LEU A 217 -1.07 -10.92 0.87
N THR A 218 -1.68 -9.86 0.37
CA THR A 218 -1.18 -9.13 -0.81
C THR A 218 -0.09 -8.11 -0.46
N TYR A 219 0.13 -7.85 0.83
CA TYR A 219 1.12 -6.89 1.29
C TYR A 219 2.52 -7.52 1.38
N PRO A 220 3.60 -6.77 1.13
CA PRO A 220 4.98 -7.30 1.09
C PRO A 220 5.42 -8.10 2.31
N THR A 221 4.89 -7.82 3.51
CA THR A 221 5.16 -8.60 4.72
C THR A 221 4.85 -10.09 4.58
N ALA A 222 3.93 -10.45 3.65
CA ALA A 222 3.56 -11.83 3.34
C ALA A 222 4.29 -12.39 2.08
N PHE A 223 5.32 -11.73 1.57
CA PHE A 223 6.08 -12.23 0.43
C PHE A 223 7.13 -13.26 0.85
N VAL A 224 7.40 -14.19 -0.06
CA VAL A 224 8.35 -15.26 0.17
C VAL A 224 9.78 -14.82 -0.11
N LEU A 225 10.70 -15.25 0.74
CA LEU A 225 12.14 -15.01 0.61
C LEU A 225 12.91 -16.33 0.49
N ASN A 226 14.02 -16.31 -0.23
CA ASN A 226 14.98 -17.41 -0.25
C ASN A 226 15.78 -17.42 1.05
N ARG A 227 15.53 -18.42 1.89
CA ARG A 227 16.17 -18.55 3.20
C ARG A 227 17.70 -18.57 3.09
N ASN A 228 18.25 -19.35 2.15
CA ASN A 228 19.68 -19.49 1.98
C ASN A 228 20.35 -18.15 1.64
N ASN A 229 19.70 -17.33 0.78
CA ASN A 229 20.18 -16.00 0.43
C ASN A 229 20.22 -15.09 1.67
N VAL A 230 19.11 -15.02 2.42
CA VAL A 230 19.00 -14.17 3.62
C VAL A 230 20.02 -14.58 4.69
N GLU A 231 20.13 -15.89 4.99
CA GLU A 231 21.02 -16.39 6.05
C GLU A 231 22.49 -16.31 5.67
N SER A 232 22.87 -16.52 4.40
CA SER A 232 24.25 -16.49 3.95
C SER A 232 24.83 -15.08 3.87
N LEU A 233 24.03 -14.09 3.44
CA LEU A 233 24.47 -12.70 3.29
C LEU A 233 24.19 -11.84 4.52
N GLY A 234 23.38 -12.32 5.46
CA GLY A 234 23.02 -11.59 6.67
C GLY A 234 22.34 -10.27 6.32
N ARG A 235 22.78 -9.14 6.88
CA ARG A 235 22.15 -7.82 6.65
C ARG A 235 22.29 -7.29 5.22
N ASN A 236 23.23 -7.83 4.46
CA ASN A 236 23.51 -7.37 3.09
C ASN A 236 22.69 -8.11 2.02
N TRP A 237 21.83 -9.05 2.41
CA TRP A 237 21.05 -9.83 1.47
C TRP A 237 20.16 -8.97 0.56
N VAL A 238 19.74 -7.78 1.02
CA VAL A 238 18.92 -6.81 0.26
C VAL A 238 19.68 -6.15 -0.88
N ASP A 239 21.02 -6.22 -0.88
CA ASP A 239 21.85 -5.69 -1.97
C ASP A 239 21.94 -6.68 -3.15
N GLU A 240 21.77 -7.98 -2.85
CA GLU A 240 21.80 -9.08 -3.82
C GLU A 240 20.64 -10.06 -3.58
N PRO A 241 19.38 -9.60 -3.69
CA PRO A 241 18.23 -10.42 -3.34
C PRO A 241 17.97 -11.50 -4.40
N VAL A 242 17.68 -12.70 -3.93
CA VAL A 242 17.16 -13.79 -4.75
C VAL A 242 15.64 -13.63 -4.84
N SER A 243 15.17 -13.27 -6.03
CA SER A 243 13.83 -12.72 -6.30
C SER A 243 12.83 -13.79 -6.73
N THR A 244 11.53 -13.46 -6.63
CA THR A 244 10.42 -14.24 -7.19
C THR A 244 9.54 -13.42 -8.13
N GLY A 245 9.75 -12.11 -8.20
CA GLY A 245 8.97 -11.18 -9.02
C GLY A 245 9.40 -11.13 -10.49
N PRO A 246 8.72 -10.30 -11.30
CA PRO A 246 8.99 -10.14 -12.74
C PRO A 246 10.34 -9.50 -13.04
N PHE A 247 10.96 -8.85 -12.06
CA PHE A 247 12.29 -8.25 -12.18
C PHE A 247 13.24 -8.74 -11.08
N THR A 248 14.54 -8.56 -11.31
CA THR A 248 15.63 -8.81 -10.35
C THR A 248 16.41 -7.53 -10.11
N LEU A 249 16.87 -7.31 -8.88
CA LEU A 249 17.74 -6.18 -8.56
C LEU A 249 19.12 -6.40 -9.19
N LYS A 250 19.57 -5.43 -9.99
CA LYS A 250 20.93 -5.42 -10.60
C LYS A 250 21.85 -4.42 -9.96
N GLU A 251 21.32 -3.33 -9.49
CA GLU A 251 22.12 -2.27 -8.87
C GLU A 251 21.24 -1.45 -7.92
N TYR A 252 21.78 -1.14 -6.76
CA TYR A 252 21.24 -0.10 -5.88
C TYR A 252 22.37 0.82 -5.44
N ARG A 253 22.32 2.06 -5.87
CA ARG A 253 23.22 3.14 -5.42
C ARG A 253 22.39 4.21 -4.74
N ILE A 254 22.47 4.25 -3.42
CA ILE A 254 21.75 5.22 -2.57
C ILE A 254 21.97 6.65 -3.10
N GLY A 255 20.90 7.42 -3.22
CA GLY A 255 20.90 8.80 -3.73
C GLY A 255 21.22 8.93 -5.22
N GLN A 256 21.35 7.82 -5.95
CA GLN A 256 21.68 7.84 -7.37
C GLN A 256 20.66 7.08 -8.21
N ARG A 257 20.57 5.76 -8.07
CA ARG A 257 19.65 4.94 -8.86
C ARG A 257 19.46 3.53 -8.34
N ILE A 258 18.31 2.95 -8.70
CA ILE A 258 18.06 1.51 -8.66
C ILE A 258 17.87 1.03 -10.10
N ARG A 259 18.44 -0.13 -10.44
CA ARG A 259 18.24 -0.79 -11.72
C ARG A 259 17.66 -2.19 -11.48
N LEU A 260 16.54 -2.44 -12.12
CA LEU A 260 15.90 -3.76 -12.12
C LEU A 260 16.00 -4.33 -13.54
N ALA A 261 16.44 -5.57 -13.68
CA ALA A 261 16.44 -6.28 -14.97
C ALA A 261 15.34 -7.33 -14.99
N ARG A 262 14.80 -7.61 -16.18
CA ARG A 262 13.80 -8.67 -16.37
C ARG A 262 14.28 -9.98 -15.74
N ASN A 263 13.37 -10.65 -15.04
CA ASN A 263 13.59 -11.98 -14.50
C ASN A 263 13.13 -13.04 -15.50
N ASP A 264 14.08 -13.66 -16.21
CA ASP A 264 13.75 -14.70 -17.19
C ASP A 264 13.26 -16.01 -16.52
N ALA A 265 13.46 -16.17 -15.22
CA ALA A 265 12.94 -17.29 -14.42
C ALA A 265 11.53 -17.03 -13.86
N TYR A 266 10.93 -15.86 -14.13
CA TYR A 266 9.61 -15.53 -13.62
C TYR A 266 8.53 -16.47 -14.15
N TRP A 267 7.72 -17.01 -13.26
CA TRP A 267 6.69 -18.00 -13.57
C TRP A 267 5.53 -17.47 -14.42
N GLY A 268 5.28 -16.16 -14.37
CA GLY A 268 4.17 -15.50 -15.06
C GLY A 268 4.55 -15.06 -16.47
N ARG A 269 3.76 -14.11 -16.99
CA ARG A 269 4.11 -13.50 -18.27
C ARG A 269 5.40 -12.69 -18.12
N SER A 270 6.39 -13.00 -18.95
CA SER A 270 7.65 -12.25 -18.98
C SER A 270 7.38 -10.76 -19.20
N ALA A 271 8.10 -9.91 -18.49
CA ALA A 271 8.03 -8.47 -18.69
C ALA A 271 8.42 -8.10 -20.12
N TYR A 272 7.73 -7.11 -20.67
CA TYR A 272 8.08 -6.60 -22.01
C TYR A 272 9.39 -5.82 -22.00
N LEU A 273 9.66 -5.08 -20.91
CA LEU A 273 10.87 -4.31 -20.74
C LEU A 273 12.07 -5.21 -20.41
N ASP A 274 13.27 -4.82 -20.86
CA ASP A 274 14.50 -5.45 -20.44
C ASP A 274 14.95 -4.96 -19.06
N GLU A 275 14.70 -3.67 -18.79
CA GLU A 275 15.17 -3.02 -17.56
C GLU A 275 14.23 -1.88 -17.13
N VAL A 276 14.17 -1.64 -15.82
CA VAL A 276 13.56 -0.45 -15.20
C VAL A 276 14.63 0.28 -14.39
N VAL A 277 14.78 1.58 -14.61
CA VAL A 277 15.73 2.45 -13.91
C VAL A 277 14.96 3.48 -13.10
N PHE A 278 15.11 3.43 -11.79
CA PHE A 278 14.62 4.45 -10.86
C PHE A 278 15.75 5.43 -10.60
N ASN A 279 15.59 6.67 -11.07
CA ASN A 279 16.54 7.75 -10.80
C ASN A 279 16.24 8.35 -9.40
N LEU A 280 17.20 8.27 -8.49
CA LEU A 280 17.08 8.71 -7.09
C LEU A 280 17.81 10.04 -6.84
N ALA A 281 18.55 10.55 -7.82
CA ALA A 281 19.37 11.76 -7.65
C ALA A 281 18.53 13.06 -7.53
N GLY A 282 17.21 12.93 -7.65
CA GLY A 282 16.30 14.08 -7.67
C GLY A 282 16.30 14.80 -9.02
N GLY A 283 15.51 15.87 -9.11
CA GLY A 283 15.37 16.66 -10.32
C GLY A 283 14.00 17.33 -10.41
N VAL A 284 13.79 18.11 -11.46
CA VAL A 284 12.48 18.67 -11.81
C VAL A 284 11.84 17.72 -12.80
N ALA A 285 10.88 16.94 -12.33
CA ALA A 285 10.30 15.80 -13.06
C ALA A 285 9.80 16.17 -14.46
N MET A 286 9.09 17.30 -14.62
CA MET A 286 8.61 17.76 -15.92
C MET A 286 9.75 18.11 -16.88
N ALA A 287 10.79 18.81 -16.40
CA ALA A 287 11.95 19.14 -17.21
C ALA A 287 12.74 17.86 -17.62
N MET A 288 12.86 16.89 -16.74
CA MET A 288 13.48 15.59 -17.06
C MET A 288 12.68 14.84 -18.12
N TYR A 289 11.36 14.89 -18.07
CA TYR A 289 10.49 14.30 -19.08
C TYR A 289 10.67 14.98 -20.45
N GLU A 290 10.67 16.31 -20.48
CA GLU A 290 10.87 17.09 -21.72
C GLU A 290 12.25 16.88 -22.34
N ASN A 291 13.27 16.61 -21.50
CA ASN A 291 14.65 16.33 -21.93
C ASN A 291 14.91 14.85 -22.28
N ASP A 292 13.89 13.99 -22.27
CA ASP A 292 14.05 12.56 -22.53
C ASP A 292 14.84 11.78 -21.47
N GLU A 293 14.97 12.30 -20.26
CA GLU A 293 15.70 11.65 -19.16
C GLU A 293 14.83 10.61 -18.42
N ILE A 294 13.50 10.80 -18.42
CA ILE A 294 12.51 9.87 -17.86
C ILE A 294 11.36 9.66 -18.85
N ASP A 295 10.73 8.49 -18.78
CA ASP A 295 9.67 8.07 -19.71
C ASP A 295 8.26 8.38 -19.21
N VAL A 296 8.11 8.72 -17.94
CA VAL A 296 6.82 9.07 -17.31
C VAL A 296 7.03 10.10 -16.22
N THR A 297 6.07 11.01 -16.07
CA THR A 297 6.04 11.97 -14.97
C THR A 297 4.61 12.26 -14.54
N GLY A 298 4.40 12.66 -13.27
CA GLY A 298 3.18 13.30 -12.82
C GLY A 298 3.15 14.76 -13.22
N VAL A 299 1.94 15.29 -13.47
CA VAL A 299 1.75 16.72 -13.78
C VAL A 299 1.59 17.49 -12.48
N GLY A 300 2.55 18.38 -12.19
CA GLY A 300 2.47 19.31 -11.06
C GLY A 300 1.50 20.45 -11.33
N LEU A 301 1.03 21.13 -10.26
CA LEU A 301 0.10 22.26 -10.40
C LEU A 301 0.68 23.38 -11.26
N ALA A 302 1.98 23.61 -11.23
CA ALA A 302 2.67 24.63 -12.03
C ALA A 302 2.64 24.35 -13.54
N ASP A 303 2.54 23.07 -13.93
CA ASP A 303 2.55 22.63 -15.33
C ASP A 303 1.15 22.32 -15.85
N LEU A 304 0.13 22.31 -14.98
CA LEU A 304 -1.21 21.81 -15.28
C LEU A 304 -1.86 22.57 -16.46
N GLU A 305 -1.83 23.89 -16.42
CA GLU A 305 -2.43 24.73 -17.47
C GLU A 305 -1.75 24.47 -18.82
N ARG A 306 -0.43 24.42 -18.86
CA ARG A 306 0.37 24.14 -20.06
C ARG A 306 0.09 22.75 -20.64
N VAL A 307 0.05 21.72 -19.76
CA VAL A 307 -0.18 20.33 -20.21
C VAL A 307 -1.63 20.11 -20.66
N GLN A 308 -2.60 20.84 -20.11
CA GLN A 308 -4.00 20.75 -20.52
C GLN A 308 -4.33 21.57 -21.78
N ASP A 309 -3.45 22.47 -22.22
CA ASP A 309 -3.68 23.25 -23.46
C ASP A 309 -3.57 22.33 -24.69
N PRO A 310 -4.67 22.17 -25.48
CA PRO A 310 -4.69 21.32 -26.66
C PRO A 310 -3.72 21.77 -27.77
N THR A 311 -3.20 22.98 -27.69
CA THR A 311 -2.24 23.53 -28.68
C THR A 311 -0.81 23.19 -28.34
N GLU A 312 -0.53 22.75 -27.12
CA GLU A 312 0.79 22.37 -26.63
C GLU A 312 1.14 20.91 -26.98
N GLU A 313 2.42 20.66 -27.29
CA GLU A 313 2.91 19.32 -27.65
C GLU A 313 2.69 18.31 -26.52
N LEU A 314 2.89 18.70 -25.27
CA LEU A 314 2.72 17.85 -24.09
C LEU A 314 1.29 17.34 -23.88
N ASN A 315 0.29 18.05 -24.41
CA ASN A 315 -1.11 17.62 -24.31
C ASN A 315 -1.36 16.28 -25.02
N LYS A 316 -0.59 15.96 -26.07
CA LYS A 316 -0.73 14.71 -26.81
C LYS A 316 -0.32 13.48 -26.01
N ASP A 317 0.53 13.69 -25.01
CA ASP A 317 1.07 12.62 -24.16
C ASP A 317 0.30 12.54 -22.82
N LEU A 318 -0.64 13.48 -22.58
CA LEU A 318 -1.44 13.51 -21.34
C LEU A 318 -2.36 12.29 -21.24
N VAL A 319 -2.25 11.55 -20.13
CA VAL A 319 -3.15 10.46 -19.79
C VAL A 319 -3.83 10.79 -18.47
N GLU A 320 -5.17 10.87 -18.51
CA GLU A 320 -5.96 10.96 -17.30
C GLU A 320 -6.07 9.58 -16.63
N VAL A 321 -5.78 9.53 -15.34
CA VAL A 321 -5.90 8.30 -14.55
C VAL A 321 -7.08 8.43 -13.58
N PRO A 322 -7.72 7.29 -13.20
CA PRO A 322 -8.79 7.31 -12.20
C PRO A 322 -8.33 7.96 -10.89
N PRO A 323 -9.24 8.63 -10.14
CA PRO A 323 -8.91 9.21 -8.84
C PRO A 323 -8.29 8.18 -7.89
N ASN A 324 -7.25 8.58 -7.19
CA ASN A 324 -6.64 7.76 -6.16
C ASN A 324 -7.52 7.75 -4.88
N PHE A 325 -7.67 6.59 -4.24
CA PHE A 325 -8.34 6.45 -2.94
C PHE A 325 -7.42 6.91 -1.80
N ALA A 326 -7.03 8.17 -1.82
CA ALA A 326 -6.17 8.77 -0.82
C ALA A 326 -6.87 9.91 -0.07
N VAL A 327 -6.55 10.07 1.20
CA VAL A 327 -7.01 11.20 2.02
C VAL A 327 -5.78 11.86 2.65
N SER A 328 -5.61 13.16 2.38
CA SER A 328 -4.61 13.97 3.06
C SER A 328 -5.23 14.60 4.31
N TYR A 329 -4.57 14.46 5.45
CA TYR A 329 -5.08 14.96 6.72
C TYR A 329 -3.95 15.45 7.63
N VAL A 330 -4.32 16.28 8.60
CA VAL A 330 -3.46 16.67 9.72
C VAL A 330 -3.87 15.86 10.95
N GLY A 331 -2.95 15.00 11.42
CA GLY A 331 -3.14 14.21 12.63
C GLY A 331 -2.68 14.95 13.88
N PHE A 332 -3.44 14.85 14.97
CA PHE A 332 -3.09 15.44 16.27
C PHE A 332 -2.66 14.36 17.27
N ASN A 333 -1.52 14.55 17.92
CA ASN A 333 -1.16 13.72 19.07
C ASN A 333 -1.97 14.13 20.29
N ILE A 334 -3.06 13.41 20.56
CA ILE A 334 -4.00 13.71 21.64
C ILE A 334 -3.41 13.55 23.05
N ASN A 335 -2.20 13.02 23.19
CA ASN A 335 -1.49 12.91 24.47
C ASN A 335 -0.53 14.09 24.71
N LYS A 336 -0.52 15.08 23.81
CA LYS A 336 0.36 16.26 23.92
C LYS A 336 -0.47 17.54 23.85
N ALA A 337 -0.14 18.49 24.76
CA ALA A 337 -0.65 19.85 24.71
C ALA A 337 -0.28 20.54 23.37
N PRO A 338 -1.15 21.35 22.79
CA PRO A 338 -2.52 21.68 23.21
C PRO A 338 -3.57 20.71 22.61
N PHE A 339 -3.14 19.62 22.00
CA PHE A 339 -4.03 18.69 21.27
C PHE A 339 -4.72 17.66 22.18
N ASP A 340 -4.42 17.64 23.47
CA ASP A 340 -5.13 16.86 24.49
C ASP A 340 -6.55 17.42 24.77
N ASP A 341 -6.78 18.70 24.47
CA ASP A 341 -8.09 19.35 24.60
C ASP A 341 -8.96 19.16 23.35
N SER A 342 -10.18 18.64 23.53
CA SER A 342 -11.12 18.40 22.43
C SER A 342 -11.64 19.68 21.79
N ALA A 343 -11.94 20.72 22.60
CA ALA A 343 -12.44 21.99 22.08
C ALA A 343 -11.39 22.67 21.24
N PHE A 344 -10.10 22.58 21.62
CA PHE A 344 -8.98 23.08 20.81
C PHE A 344 -8.89 22.38 19.45
N ARG A 345 -8.98 21.05 19.40
CA ARG A 345 -8.95 20.30 18.11
C ARG A 345 -10.14 20.63 17.22
N GLN A 346 -11.35 20.77 17.81
CA GLN A 346 -12.54 21.18 17.06
C GLN A 346 -12.42 22.61 16.52
N ALA A 347 -11.89 23.54 17.33
CA ALA A 347 -11.63 24.90 16.91
C ALA A 347 -10.71 24.96 15.67
N LEU A 348 -9.61 24.19 15.68
CA LEU A 348 -8.71 24.09 14.53
C LEU A 348 -9.42 23.56 13.27
N ASN A 349 -10.28 22.55 13.42
CA ASN A 349 -11.01 21.98 12.28
C ASN A 349 -12.00 22.98 11.67
N HIS A 350 -12.75 23.74 12.50
CA HIS A 350 -13.67 24.79 12.05
C HIS A 350 -12.95 26.01 11.49
N ALA A 351 -11.67 26.23 11.85
CA ALA A 351 -10.87 27.35 11.33
C ALA A 351 -10.32 27.13 9.92
N VAL A 352 -10.36 25.89 9.38
CA VAL A 352 -9.78 25.54 8.08
C VAL A 352 -10.85 25.50 7.01
N ASP A 353 -10.77 26.41 6.04
CA ASP A 353 -11.61 26.39 4.83
C ASP A 353 -11.08 25.37 3.83
N LYS A 354 -11.57 24.14 3.95
CA LYS A 354 -11.17 23.00 3.09
C LYS A 354 -11.62 23.21 1.64
N GLN A 355 -12.75 23.89 1.42
CA GLN A 355 -13.24 24.19 0.07
C GLN A 355 -12.33 25.21 -0.62
N LEU A 356 -11.97 26.30 0.08
CA LEU A 356 -11.05 27.29 -0.45
C LEU A 356 -9.68 26.68 -0.81
N ILE A 357 -9.19 25.75 0.01
CA ILE A 357 -7.94 25.02 -0.27
C ILE A 357 -8.11 24.17 -1.54
N ALA A 358 -9.20 23.43 -1.67
CA ALA A 358 -9.46 22.61 -2.87
C ALA A 358 -9.53 23.49 -4.13
N ASP A 359 -10.23 24.64 -4.08
CA ASP A 359 -10.45 25.50 -5.22
C ASP A 359 -9.19 26.29 -5.60
N GLN A 360 -8.54 26.92 -4.63
CA GLN A 360 -7.48 27.90 -4.89
C GLN A 360 -6.07 27.30 -4.87
N VAL A 361 -5.85 26.28 -4.06
CA VAL A 361 -4.52 25.65 -3.97
C VAL A 361 -4.41 24.45 -4.91
N PHE A 362 -5.46 23.66 -5.03
CA PHE A 362 -5.45 22.43 -5.83
C PHE A 362 -6.25 22.52 -7.14
N SER A 363 -6.69 23.70 -7.55
CA SER A 363 -7.40 23.92 -8.83
C SER A 363 -8.56 22.93 -9.07
N ASN A 364 -9.29 22.59 -8.01
CA ASN A 364 -10.39 21.62 -7.99
C ASN A 364 -10.00 20.16 -8.33
N LEU A 365 -8.71 19.81 -8.31
CA LEU A 365 -8.23 18.44 -8.52
C LEU A 365 -8.48 17.52 -7.31
N VAL A 366 -8.84 18.09 -6.17
CA VAL A 366 -9.19 17.37 -4.95
C VAL A 366 -10.55 17.77 -4.42
N LYS A 367 -11.12 16.97 -3.54
CA LYS A 367 -12.40 17.27 -2.86
C LYS A 367 -12.18 17.37 -1.36
N PRO A 368 -12.87 18.28 -0.65
CA PRO A 368 -12.83 18.32 0.81
C PRO A 368 -13.24 16.97 1.42
N ALA A 369 -12.44 16.48 2.36
CA ALA A 369 -12.73 15.27 3.10
C ALA A 369 -13.42 15.60 4.44
N TYR A 370 -14.49 14.87 4.76
CA TYR A 370 -15.22 14.96 6.02
C TYR A 370 -15.14 13.67 6.85
N GLY A 371 -14.40 12.69 6.37
CA GLY A 371 -14.09 11.42 7.02
C GLY A 371 -12.80 10.84 6.43
N ILE A 372 -12.32 9.76 7.04
CA ILE A 372 -11.07 9.10 6.62
C ILE A 372 -11.25 8.12 5.47
N ILE A 373 -12.50 7.76 5.13
CA ILE A 373 -12.80 6.86 4.02
C ILE A 373 -13.20 7.71 2.81
N PRO A 374 -12.44 7.66 1.71
CA PRO A 374 -12.72 8.46 0.52
C PRO A 374 -13.94 7.94 -0.26
N PRO A 375 -14.59 8.80 -1.08
CA PRO A 375 -15.68 8.40 -1.96
C PRO A 375 -15.26 7.25 -2.89
N GLY A 376 -16.15 6.26 -3.07
CA GLY A 376 -15.91 5.08 -3.89
C GLY A 376 -15.21 3.93 -3.15
N PHE A 377 -14.70 4.15 -1.94
CA PHE A 377 -14.11 3.10 -1.12
C PHE A 377 -15.19 2.37 -0.30
N PRO A 378 -15.09 1.04 -0.10
CA PRO A 378 -16.02 0.30 0.75
C PRO A 378 -16.10 0.91 2.17
N GLY A 379 -17.32 1.14 2.64
CA GLY A 379 -17.54 1.79 3.94
C GLY A 379 -17.64 3.33 3.89
N PHE A 380 -17.47 3.95 2.73
CA PHE A 380 -17.75 5.37 2.57
C PHE A 380 -19.24 5.69 2.86
N SER A 381 -19.49 6.77 3.60
CA SER A 381 -20.83 7.28 3.84
C SER A 381 -20.89 8.78 3.55
N SER A 382 -21.77 9.16 2.63
CA SER A 382 -22.06 10.56 2.33
C SER A 382 -22.89 11.28 3.42
N GLU A 383 -23.36 10.52 4.41
CA GLU A 383 -24.10 11.08 5.57
C GLU A 383 -23.17 11.70 6.61
N ILE A 384 -21.89 11.34 6.58
CA ILE A 384 -20.88 11.94 7.45
C ILE A 384 -20.63 13.38 6.98
N LYS A 385 -21.08 14.36 7.77
CA LYS A 385 -20.93 15.79 7.43
C LYS A 385 -19.61 16.37 7.96
N GLY A 386 -19.02 15.76 8.96
CA GLY A 386 -17.78 16.25 9.56
C GLY A 386 -17.96 17.64 10.23
N LEU A 387 -16.83 18.32 10.39
CA LEU A 387 -16.81 19.69 10.92
C LEU A 387 -16.62 20.66 9.73
N GLU A 388 -17.60 21.54 9.54
CA GLU A 388 -17.59 22.53 8.47
C GLU A 388 -16.76 23.77 8.86
N PHE A 389 -16.33 24.54 7.88
CA PHE A 389 -15.63 25.81 8.11
C PHE A 389 -16.58 26.81 8.77
N ASP A 390 -16.27 27.22 9.98
CA ASP A 390 -16.98 28.24 10.76
C ASP A 390 -16.00 28.96 11.70
N PRO A 391 -15.41 30.08 11.26
CA PRO A 391 -14.41 30.81 12.01
C PRO A 391 -14.94 31.44 13.30
N GLU A 392 -16.25 31.75 13.40
CA GLU A 392 -16.83 32.29 14.64
C GLU A 392 -16.98 31.16 15.69
N LEU A 393 -17.52 30.03 15.29
CA LEU A 393 -17.57 28.86 16.15
C LEU A 393 -16.16 28.38 16.56
N ALA A 394 -15.17 28.48 15.65
CA ALA A 394 -13.77 28.20 15.98
C ALA A 394 -13.24 29.08 17.11
N LYS A 395 -13.53 30.39 17.10
CA LYS A 395 -13.15 31.33 18.16
C LYS A 395 -13.83 30.99 19.50
N ASP A 396 -15.11 30.66 19.43
CA ASP A 396 -15.91 30.31 20.62
C ASP A 396 -15.39 29.01 21.26
N LEU A 397 -15.10 28.00 20.48
CA LEU A 397 -14.52 26.74 20.94
C LEU A 397 -13.09 26.95 21.51
N LEU A 398 -12.29 27.77 20.85
CA LEU A 398 -10.95 28.12 21.36
C LEU A 398 -11.03 28.83 22.70
N ALA A 399 -11.98 29.76 22.87
CA ALA A 399 -12.21 30.47 24.13
C ALA A 399 -12.69 29.55 25.28
N GLN A 400 -13.32 28.43 24.93
CA GLN A 400 -13.78 27.41 25.89
C GLN A 400 -12.71 26.37 26.22
N SER A 401 -11.65 26.29 25.44
CA SER A 401 -10.58 25.30 25.62
C SER A 401 -9.67 25.64 26.80
N ALA A 402 -8.96 24.64 27.30
CA ALA A 402 -7.91 24.84 28.31
C ALA A 402 -6.77 25.75 27.80
N TYR A 403 -6.70 26.01 26.49
CA TYR A 403 -5.68 26.78 25.80
C TYR A 403 -6.21 28.09 25.21
N ALA A 404 -7.25 28.66 25.83
CA ALA A 404 -7.83 29.96 25.45
C ALA A 404 -6.79 31.08 25.49
N ASP A 405 -5.98 31.14 26.55
CA ASP A 405 -4.88 32.09 26.65
C ASP A 405 -3.71 31.66 25.76
N PRO A 406 -3.24 32.52 24.82
CA PRO A 406 -2.06 32.25 24.00
C PRO A 406 -0.81 31.86 24.79
N SER A 407 -0.65 32.39 26.01
CA SER A 407 0.51 32.08 26.89
C SER A 407 0.46 30.65 27.45
N SER A 408 -0.69 29.99 27.42
CA SER A 408 -0.86 28.59 27.85
C SER A 408 -0.53 27.56 26.76
N ARG A 409 -0.28 28.04 25.53
CA ARG A 409 0.05 27.19 24.37
C ARG A 409 1.53 26.93 24.34
N PRO A 410 2.00 25.68 24.05
CA PRO A 410 3.41 25.35 23.94
C PRO A 410 4.07 26.01 22.74
#